data_f3ebd961669f3bc9782abcb242c0b329
#
_entry.id   f3ebd961669f3bc9782abcb242c0b329
#
_cell.length_a   1.000
_cell.length_b   1.000
_cell.length_c   1.000
_cell.angle_alpha   90.00
_cell.angle_beta   90.00
_cell.angle_gamma   90.00
#
_symmetry.space_group_name_H-M   'P 1'
#
loop_
_entity.id
_entity.type
_entity.pdbx_description
1 polymer ?
#
loop_
_entity_poly.entity_id
_entity_poly.type
_entity_poly.pdbx_seq_one_letter_code
_entity_poly.pdbx_strand_id
1 'polypeptide(L)'
;MNDTKANLRLPLVLAVVVLLGLVWSGIGPYDRLTWFLEVVPVLVAVPLLVWTARSFPLTPLAYVLIAVHALILMYGGHYTYALTPFGNWMQDVFGFTRNHYDRIGHLMQGFGPAIVARELLLRTSPLRPGKWLCALVTLSILGVSATYEFTEWWAAIAGGDAAGAFLGTQGDVWDTQWDMFLAGCGAIAAQLLLAKVHDRQLLVLDPANLRDKLRG
;
A
#
# COMPACT_ATOMS: atom_id res chain seq x y z
N MET A 1 30.20 -2.49 -19.46
CA MET A 1 28.74 -2.25 -19.46
C MET A 1 28.07 -3.60 -19.33
N ASN A 2 27.86 -4.08 -18.12
CA ASN A 2 27.07 -5.30 -17.90
C ASN A 2 25.60 -4.90 -17.86
N ASP A 3 24.89 -5.14 -18.96
CA ASP A 3 23.44 -5.12 -19.01
C ASP A 3 22.89 -6.23 -18.10
N THR A 4 22.76 -5.95 -16.82
CA THR A 4 21.87 -6.72 -15.94
C THR A 4 20.45 -6.41 -16.38
N LYS A 5 19.98 -7.11 -17.45
CA LYS A 5 18.58 -7.06 -17.88
C LYS A 5 17.72 -7.34 -16.65
N ALA A 6 16.98 -6.33 -16.19
CA ALA A 6 16.05 -6.47 -15.10
C ALA A 6 15.18 -7.72 -15.34
N ASN A 7 15.16 -8.64 -14.39
CA ASN A 7 14.33 -9.84 -14.52
C ASN A 7 12.86 -9.43 -14.33
N LEU A 8 12.19 -9.16 -15.45
CA LEU A 8 10.80 -8.71 -15.48
C LEU A 8 9.76 -9.84 -15.27
N ARG A 9 10.19 -11.10 -15.09
CA ARG A 9 9.25 -12.23 -14.94
C ARG A 9 8.33 -12.05 -13.74
N LEU A 10 8.91 -11.78 -12.57
CA LEU A 10 8.11 -11.58 -11.34
C LEU A 10 7.16 -10.37 -11.44
N PRO A 11 7.62 -9.15 -11.82
CA PRO A 11 6.71 -8.03 -12.03
C PRO A 11 5.58 -8.31 -13.02
N LEU A 12 5.85 -9.02 -14.12
CA LEU A 12 4.82 -9.39 -15.09
C LEU A 12 3.79 -10.35 -14.52
N VAL A 13 4.22 -11.40 -13.80
CA VAL A 13 3.30 -12.32 -13.13
C VAL A 13 2.42 -11.59 -12.11
N LEU A 14 3.02 -10.73 -11.29
CA LEU A 14 2.27 -9.94 -10.31
C LEU A 14 1.31 -8.96 -10.99
N ALA A 15 1.72 -8.33 -12.09
CA ALA A 15 0.83 -7.47 -12.86
C ALA A 15 -0.38 -8.23 -13.41
N VAL A 16 -0.18 -9.45 -13.93
CA VAL A 16 -1.30 -10.31 -14.38
C VAL A 16 -2.23 -10.65 -13.21
N VAL A 17 -1.68 -11.02 -12.05
CA VAL A 17 -2.50 -11.31 -10.84
C VAL A 17 -3.32 -10.08 -10.43
N VAL A 18 -2.69 -8.91 -10.38
CA VAL A 18 -3.38 -7.65 -10.04
C VAL A 18 -4.46 -7.30 -11.07
N LEU A 19 -4.17 -7.46 -12.37
CA LEU A 19 -5.16 -7.18 -13.42
C LEU A 19 -6.36 -8.15 -13.34
N LEU A 20 -6.12 -9.43 -13.08
CA LEU A 20 -7.20 -10.41 -12.87
C LEU A 20 -8.02 -10.06 -11.62
N GLY A 21 -7.36 -9.66 -10.54
CA GLY A 21 -8.03 -9.15 -9.33
C GLY A 21 -8.86 -7.90 -9.60
N LEU A 22 -8.34 -6.97 -10.41
CA LEU A 22 -9.07 -5.75 -10.78
C LEU A 22 -10.33 -6.06 -11.60
N VAL A 23 -10.21 -6.95 -12.59
CA VAL A 23 -11.38 -7.41 -13.38
C VAL A 23 -12.40 -8.09 -12.47
N TRP A 24 -11.96 -9.03 -11.62
CA TRP A 24 -12.84 -9.73 -10.68
C TRP A 24 -13.56 -8.74 -9.75
N SER A 25 -12.84 -7.83 -9.12
CA SER A 25 -13.42 -6.88 -8.14
C SER A 25 -14.39 -5.89 -8.78
N GLY A 26 -14.22 -5.59 -10.08
CA GLY A 26 -15.12 -4.72 -10.83
C GLY A 26 -16.42 -5.39 -11.30
N ILE A 27 -16.53 -6.73 -11.19
CA ILE A 27 -17.75 -7.46 -11.58
C ILE A 27 -18.75 -7.45 -10.42
N GLY A 28 -19.75 -6.59 -10.51
CA GLY A 28 -20.83 -6.48 -9.53
C GLY A 28 -20.39 -6.08 -8.12
N PRO A 29 -19.56 -5.04 -7.96
CA PRO A 29 -19.21 -4.55 -6.64
C PRO A 29 -20.47 -4.07 -5.89
N TYR A 30 -20.40 -4.10 -4.55
CA TYR A 30 -21.53 -3.68 -3.71
C TYR A 30 -21.95 -2.23 -4.00
N ASP A 31 -20.98 -1.33 -4.07
CA ASP A 31 -21.15 0.06 -4.51
C ASP A 31 -20.07 0.43 -5.53
N ARG A 32 -20.49 0.95 -6.69
CA ARG A 32 -19.57 1.24 -7.80
C ARG A 32 -18.67 2.45 -7.54
N LEU A 33 -19.20 3.46 -6.85
CA LEU A 33 -18.45 4.66 -6.55
C LEU A 33 -17.36 4.34 -5.51
N THR A 34 -17.73 3.65 -4.43
CA THR A 34 -16.81 3.16 -3.42
C THR A 34 -15.72 2.29 -4.04
N TRP A 35 -16.11 1.29 -4.86
CA TRP A 35 -15.14 0.46 -5.57
C TRP A 35 -14.14 1.29 -6.38
N PHE A 36 -14.64 2.26 -7.15
CA PHE A 36 -13.77 3.10 -7.98
C PHE A 36 -12.78 3.90 -7.12
N LEU A 37 -13.25 4.55 -6.05
CA LEU A 37 -12.41 5.34 -5.15
C LEU A 37 -11.34 4.48 -4.46
N GLU A 38 -11.71 3.27 -4.04
CA GLU A 38 -10.79 2.31 -3.41
C GLU A 38 -9.72 1.76 -4.36
N VAL A 39 -10.05 1.57 -5.64
CA VAL A 39 -9.10 1.03 -6.61
C VAL A 39 -8.29 2.09 -7.35
N VAL A 40 -8.59 3.39 -7.18
CA VAL A 40 -7.80 4.49 -7.78
C VAL A 40 -6.30 4.33 -7.53
N PRO A 41 -5.80 4.02 -6.32
CA PRO A 41 -4.37 3.80 -6.11
C PRO A 41 -3.80 2.70 -7.01
N VAL A 42 -4.56 1.62 -7.25
CA VAL A 42 -4.14 0.52 -8.13
C VAL A 42 -4.12 0.98 -9.60
N LEU A 43 -5.16 1.74 -10.02
CA LEU A 43 -5.27 2.27 -11.38
C LEU A 43 -4.14 3.26 -11.72
N VAL A 44 -3.61 3.96 -10.71
CA VAL A 44 -2.45 4.86 -10.84
C VAL A 44 -1.13 4.08 -10.78
N ALA A 45 -1.00 3.16 -9.82
CA ALA A 45 0.25 2.43 -9.59
C ALA A 45 0.62 1.51 -10.75
N VAL A 46 -0.34 0.79 -11.35
CA VAL A 46 -0.04 -0.18 -12.42
C VAL A 46 0.57 0.51 -13.65
N PRO A 47 -0.01 1.56 -14.26
CA PRO A 47 0.61 2.27 -15.38
C PRO A 47 1.98 2.88 -15.01
N LEU A 48 2.11 3.45 -13.82
CA LEU A 48 3.36 4.03 -13.35
C LEU A 48 4.47 2.98 -13.26
N LEU A 49 4.17 1.82 -12.67
CA LEU A 49 5.13 0.72 -12.54
C LEU A 49 5.51 0.13 -13.90
N VAL A 50 4.57 0.00 -14.83
CA VAL A 50 4.85 -0.43 -16.21
C VAL A 50 5.76 0.57 -16.91
N TRP A 51 5.47 1.85 -16.79
CA TRP A 51 6.27 2.92 -17.39
C TRP A 51 7.69 2.97 -16.84
N THR A 52 7.85 2.82 -15.51
CA THR A 52 9.15 2.90 -14.83
C THR A 52 9.91 1.58 -14.79
N ALA A 53 9.30 0.45 -15.15
CA ALA A 53 9.86 -0.90 -14.98
C ALA A 53 11.28 -1.10 -15.56
N ARG A 54 11.63 -0.38 -16.63
CA ARG A 54 12.95 -0.47 -17.27
C ARG A 54 13.94 0.57 -16.78
N SER A 55 13.47 1.78 -16.46
CA SER A 55 14.31 2.90 -16.02
C SER A 55 14.58 2.88 -14.51
N PHE A 56 13.60 2.41 -13.73
CA PHE A 56 13.69 2.34 -12.29
C PHE A 56 12.98 1.07 -11.76
N PRO A 57 13.54 -0.12 -12.06
CA PRO A 57 12.98 -1.37 -11.53
C PRO A 57 13.04 -1.35 -10.00
N LEU A 58 11.98 -1.82 -9.35
CA LEU A 58 11.93 -1.98 -7.90
C LEU A 58 12.46 -3.35 -7.49
N THR A 59 12.74 -3.50 -6.20
CA THR A 59 13.11 -4.80 -5.63
C THR A 59 11.92 -5.79 -5.73
N PRO A 60 12.18 -7.10 -5.81
CA PRO A 60 11.16 -8.14 -5.76
C PRO A 60 10.22 -7.99 -4.55
N LEU A 61 10.78 -7.64 -3.39
CA LEU A 61 10.00 -7.39 -2.17
C LEU A 61 9.00 -6.25 -2.36
N ALA A 62 9.42 -5.12 -2.94
CA ALA A 62 8.54 -3.98 -3.18
C ALA A 62 7.40 -4.36 -4.15
N TYR A 63 7.70 -5.06 -5.25
CA TYR A 63 6.65 -5.53 -6.17
C TYR A 63 5.62 -6.46 -5.51
N VAL A 64 6.08 -7.41 -4.67
CA VAL A 64 5.18 -8.32 -3.95
C VAL A 64 4.29 -7.54 -2.99
N LEU A 65 4.85 -6.61 -2.23
CA LEU A 65 4.08 -5.81 -1.26
C LEU A 65 3.06 -4.90 -1.94
N ILE A 66 3.42 -4.30 -3.09
CA ILE A 66 2.48 -3.53 -3.91
C ILE A 66 1.33 -4.43 -4.39
N ALA A 67 1.63 -5.62 -4.89
CA ALA A 67 0.60 -6.53 -5.37
C ALA A 67 -0.33 -7.01 -4.25
N VAL A 68 0.21 -7.35 -3.08
CA VAL A 68 -0.59 -7.73 -1.90
C VAL A 68 -1.49 -6.58 -1.45
N HIS A 69 -0.95 -5.36 -1.37
CA HIS A 69 -1.74 -4.19 -1.01
C HIS A 69 -2.85 -3.93 -2.04
N ALA A 70 -2.54 -4.01 -3.34
CA ALA A 70 -3.55 -3.87 -4.39
C ALA A 70 -4.69 -4.90 -4.26
N LEU A 71 -4.39 -6.16 -3.93
CA LEU A 71 -5.41 -7.19 -3.71
C LEU A 71 -6.29 -6.88 -2.50
N ILE A 72 -5.71 -6.33 -1.42
CA ILE A 72 -6.46 -5.91 -0.23
C ILE A 72 -7.43 -4.77 -0.58
N LEU A 73 -6.97 -3.74 -1.31
CA LEU A 73 -7.81 -2.64 -1.77
C LEU A 73 -8.96 -3.14 -2.67
N MET A 74 -8.65 -3.99 -3.63
CA MET A 74 -9.65 -4.54 -4.57
C MET A 74 -10.69 -5.41 -3.87
N TYR A 75 -10.29 -6.21 -2.88
CA TYR A 75 -11.22 -7.01 -2.09
C TYR A 75 -12.09 -6.10 -1.20
N GLY A 76 -11.50 -5.11 -0.53
CA GLY A 76 -12.23 -4.12 0.25
C GLY A 76 -13.22 -3.34 -0.62
N GLY A 77 -12.80 -2.82 -1.76
CA GLY A 77 -13.65 -2.08 -2.68
C GLY A 77 -14.81 -2.90 -3.25
N HIS A 78 -14.58 -4.20 -3.55
CA HIS A 78 -15.65 -5.07 -4.08
C HIS A 78 -16.83 -5.23 -3.11
N TYR A 79 -16.54 -5.45 -1.81
CA TYR A 79 -17.55 -5.68 -0.78
C TYR A 79 -17.97 -4.40 -0.03
N THR A 80 -17.30 -3.27 -0.25
CA THR A 80 -17.12 -2.14 0.71
C THR A 80 -16.51 -2.62 2.04
N TYR A 81 -15.57 -1.88 2.60
CA TYR A 81 -14.74 -2.37 3.71
C TYR A 81 -15.56 -2.85 4.91
N ALA A 82 -16.66 -2.13 5.22
CA ALA A 82 -17.55 -2.46 6.33
C ALA A 82 -18.33 -3.78 6.18
N LEU A 83 -18.39 -4.34 4.97
CA LEU A 83 -19.18 -5.55 4.66
C LEU A 83 -18.34 -6.72 4.15
N THR A 84 -17.00 -6.61 4.23
CA THR A 84 -16.13 -7.70 3.76
C THR A 84 -16.41 -9.01 4.51
N PRO A 85 -16.56 -10.14 3.80
CA PRO A 85 -16.80 -11.44 4.45
C PRO A 85 -15.72 -11.82 5.47
N PHE A 86 -14.46 -11.51 5.16
CA PHE A 86 -13.34 -11.77 6.08
C PHE A 86 -13.44 -10.93 7.34
N GLY A 87 -13.80 -9.65 7.23
CA GLY A 87 -14.00 -8.78 8.37
C GLY A 87 -15.20 -9.21 9.23
N ASN A 88 -16.30 -9.65 8.60
CA ASN A 88 -17.46 -10.20 9.32
C ASN A 88 -17.07 -11.49 10.07
N TRP A 89 -16.32 -12.38 9.44
CA TRP A 89 -15.79 -13.58 10.11
C TRP A 89 -14.93 -13.21 11.33
N MET A 90 -14.05 -12.22 11.24
CA MET A 90 -13.27 -11.75 12.39
C MET A 90 -14.17 -11.16 13.48
N GLN A 91 -15.20 -10.42 13.10
CA GLN A 91 -16.18 -9.85 14.03
C GLN A 91 -16.86 -10.96 14.83
N ASP A 92 -17.30 -12.01 14.16
CA ASP A 92 -17.99 -13.15 14.81
C ASP A 92 -17.04 -13.95 15.73
N VAL A 93 -15.82 -14.22 15.27
CA VAL A 93 -14.85 -15.05 16.02
C VAL A 93 -14.30 -14.34 17.24
N PHE A 94 -14.01 -13.03 17.13
CA PHE A 94 -13.36 -12.26 18.19
C PHE A 94 -14.34 -11.41 19.02
N GLY A 95 -15.64 -11.43 18.67
CA GLY A 95 -16.66 -10.64 19.37
C GLY A 95 -16.49 -9.13 19.18
N PHE A 96 -15.98 -8.70 18.01
CA PHE A 96 -15.84 -7.28 17.72
C PHE A 96 -17.19 -6.62 17.48
N THR A 97 -17.30 -5.33 17.81
CA THR A 97 -18.52 -4.54 17.59
C THR A 97 -18.68 -4.04 16.18
N ARG A 98 -17.60 -4.09 15.36
CA ARG A 98 -17.57 -3.65 13.96
C ARG A 98 -16.69 -4.56 13.10
N ASN A 99 -16.86 -4.45 11.78
CA ASN A 99 -15.96 -5.06 10.82
C ASN A 99 -14.64 -4.27 10.76
N HIS A 100 -13.53 -4.92 11.11
CA HIS A 100 -12.20 -4.29 11.17
C HIS A 100 -11.35 -4.46 9.90
N TYR A 101 -11.96 -4.80 8.78
CA TYR A 101 -11.18 -4.98 7.53
C TYR A 101 -10.48 -3.70 7.09
N ASP A 102 -11.12 -2.57 7.27
CA ASP A 102 -10.58 -1.26 7.00
C ASP A 102 -9.24 -1.02 7.72
N ARG A 103 -9.17 -1.35 8.99
CA ARG A 103 -7.94 -1.26 9.78
C ARG A 103 -6.80 -2.14 9.25
N ILE A 104 -7.13 -3.29 8.64
CA ILE A 104 -6.14 -4.10 7.93
C ILE A 104 -5.66 -3.38 6.67
N GLY A 105 -6.56 -2.73 5.94
CA GLY A 105 -6.25 -1.89 4.79
C GLY A 105 -5.22 -0.82 5.15
N HIS A 106 -5.47 -0.02 6.20
CA HIS A 106 -4.58 1.05 6.64
C HIS A 106 -3.26 0.53 7.22
N LEU A 107 -3.25 -0.59 7.95
CA LEU A 107 -2.00 -1.24 8.36
C LEU A 107 -1.13 -1.61 7.15
N MET A 108 -1.76 -2.16 6.09
CA MET A 108 -1.06 -2.52 4.85
C MET A 108 -0.71 -1.29 4.00
N GLN A 109 -1.52 -0.22 4.03
CA GLN A 109 -1.18 1.08 3.46
C GLN A 109 0.11 1.63 4.08
N GLY A 110 0.35 1.35 5.35
CA GLY A 110 1.63 1.64 6.00
C GLY A 110 2.72 0.67 5.61
N PHE A 111 2.45 -0.62 5.71
CA PHE A 111 3.47 -1.68 5.62
C PHE A 111 4.07 -1.83 4.21
N GLY A 112 3.25 -1.89 3.18
CA GLY A 112 3.72 -2.07 1.81
C GLY A 112 4.44 -0.85 1.25
N PRO A 113 3.77 0.31 1.18
CA PRO A 113 4.35 1.54 0.65
C PRO A 113 5.59 2.05 1.40
N ALA A 114 5.78 1.71 2.69
CA ALA A 114 6.99 2.06 3.42
C ALA A 114 8.26 1.48 2.79
N ILE A 115 8.21 0.25 2.27
CA ILE A 115 9.36 -0.36 1.57
C ILE A 115 9.61 0.36 0.25
N VAL A 116 8.56 0.76 -0.47
CA VAL A 116 8.70 1.56 -1.69
C VAL A 116 9.30 2.94 -1.38
N ALA A 117 8.78 3.65 -0.39
CA ALA A 117 9.32 4.95 0.04
C ALA A 117 10.78 4.83 0.48
N ARG A 118 11.11 3.78 1.24
CA ARG A 118 12.48 3.47 1.66
C ARG A 118 13.40 3.23 0.46
N GLU A 119 12.96 2.49 -0.52
CA GLU A 119 13.71 2.23 -1.75
C GLU A 119 13.96 3.53 -2.51
N LEU A 120 12.92 4.34 -2.72
CA LEU A 120 13.04 5.62 -3.38
C LEU A 120 14.05 6.53 -2.67
N LEU A 121 13.91 6.73 -1.36
CA LEU A 121 14.81 7.59 -0.59
C LEU A 121 16.27 7.11 -0.64
N LEU A 122 16.52 5.81 -0.51
CA LEU A 122 17.88 5.27 -0.58
C LEU A 122 18.51 5.42 -1.96
N ARG A 123 17.73 5.28 -3.03
CA ARG A 123 18.26 5.31 -4.41
C ARG A 123 18.36 6.71 -5.00
N THR A 124 17.50 7.65 -4.56
CA THR A 124 17.40 8.99 -5.16
C THR A 124 17.93 10.12 -4.28
N SER A 125 18.32 9.84 -3.03
CA SER A 125 18.84 10.85 -2.11
C SER A 125 20.14 10.40 -1.44
N PRO A 126 20.90 11.27 -0.75
CA PRO A 126 22.11 10.90 0.00
C PRO A 126 21.83 10.16 1.31
N LEU A 127 20.56 9.87 1.65
CA LEU A 127 20.20 9.19 2.88
C LEU A 127 20.83 7.80 2.99
N ARG A 128 21.17 7.43 4.22
CA ARG A 128 21.70 6.13 4.60
C ARG A 128 20.74 5.45 5.58
N PRO A 129 20.80 4.09 5.73
CA PRO A 129 20.06 3.40 6.78
C PRO A 129 20.34 4.04 8.15
N GLY A 130 19.29 4.22 8.94
CA GLY A 130 19.38 4.82 10.27
C GLY A 130 18.10 5.54 10.66
N LYS A 131 18.15 6.21 11.81
CA LYS A 131 16.97 6.87 12.41
C LYS A 131 16.30 7.92 11.50
N TRP A 132 17.10 8.66 10.74
CA TRP A 132 16.57 9.68 9.82
C TRP A 132 15.81 9.07 8.65
N LEU A 133 16.33 7.99 8.04
CA LEU A 133 15.61 7.27 7.01
C LEU A 133 14.30 6.68 7.56
N CYS A 134 14.36 6.06 8.75
CA CYS A 134 13.17 5.52 9.40
C CYS A 134 12.12 6.60 9.65
N ALA A 135 12.52 7.74 10.20
CA ALA A 135 11.62 8.86 10.48
C ALA A 135 10.99 9.41 9.18
N LEU A 136 11.79 9.66 8.14
CA LEU A 136 11.30 10.23 6.89
C LEU A 136 10.38 9.25 6.14
N VAL A 137 10.68 7.95 6.13
CA VAL A 137 9.77 6.94 5.58
C VAL A 137 8.44 6.95 6.34
N THR A 138 8.49 6.91 7.68
CA THR A 138 7.26 6.91 8.49
C THR A 138 6.44 8.18 8.28
N LEU A 139 7.08 9.36 8.26
CA LEU A 139 6.39 10.63 8.00
C LEU A 139 5.82 10.70 6.58
N SER A 140 6.51 10.15 5.57
CA SER A 140 5.98 10.06 4.21
C SER A 140 4.71 9.21 4.15
N ILE A 141 4.70 8.09 4.86
CA ILE A 141 3.52 7.22 4.94
C ILE A 141 2.37 7.90 5.69
N LEU A 142 2.64 8.56 6.80
CA LEU A 142 1.62 9.35 7.51
C LEU A 142 1.05 10.46 6.61
N GLY A 143 1.89 11.10 5.80
CA GLY A 143 1.45 12.07 4.79
C GLY A 143 0.55 11.45 3.72
N VAL A 144 0.87 10.24 3.23
CA VAL A 144 0.02 9.50 2.28
C VAL A 144 -1.31 9.14 2.94
N SER A 145 -1.28 8.60 4.16
CA SER A 145 -2.50 8.25 4.91
C SER A 145 -3.38 9.48 5.13
N ALA A 146 -2.82 10.59 5.64
CA ALA A 146 -3.58 11.83 5.81
C ALA A 146 -4.18 12.36 4.50
N THR A 147 -3.47 12.21 3.36
CA THR A 147 -4.01 12.60 2.04
C THR A 147 -5.19 11.71 1.65
N TYR A 148 -5.16 10.43 2.01
CA TYR A 148 -6.28 9.52 1.76
C TYR A 148 -7.51 9.93 2.59
N GLU A 149 -7.33 10.26 3.89
CA GLU A 149 -8.39 10.77 4.76
C GLU A 149 -9.01 12.08 4.20
N PHE A 150 -8.18 12.97 3.64
CA PHE A 150 -8.72 14.15 2.94
C PHE A 150 -9.55 13.79 1.72
N THR A 151 -9.18 12.74 1.00
CA THR A 151 -9.96 12.25 -0.15
C THR A 151 -11.31 11.72 0.30
N GLU A 152 -11.36 10.98 1.40
CA GLU A 152 -12.61 10.52 2.01
C GLU A 152 -13.49 11.70 2.46
N TRP A 153 -12.90 12.65 3.15
CA TRP A 153 -13.60 13.86 3.57
C TRP A 153 -14.17 14.65 2.40
N TRP A 154 -13.41 14.84 1.32
CA TRP A 154 -13.90 15.53 0.12
C TRP A 154 -14.99 14.72 -0.59
N ALA A 155 -14.86 13.40 -0.65
CA ALA A 155 -15.90 12.53 -1.20
C ALA A 155 -17.20 12.65 -0.39
N ALA A 156 -17.11 12.71 0.95
CA ALA A 156 -18.27 12.94 1.82
C ALA A 156 -18.95 14.30 1.57
N ILE A 157 -18.16 15.38 1.42
CA ILE A 157 -18.72 16.72 1.12
C ILE A 157 -19.40 16.72 -0.25
N ALA A 158 -18.80 16.08 -1.26
CA ALA A 158 -19.32 16.09 -2.63
C ALA A 158 -20.49 15.11 -2.84
N GLY A 159 -20.43 13.94 -2.19
CA GLY A 159 -21.38 12.84 -2.39
C GLY A 159 -22.52 12.79 -1.36
N GLY A 160 -22.41 13.51 -0.24
CA GLY A 160 -23.39 13.46 0.86
C GLY A 160 -23.58 12.02 1.35
N ASP A 161 -24.84 11.60 1.54
CA ASP A 161 -25.18 10.25 2.04
C ASP A 161 -24.67 9.12 1.15
N ALA A 162 -24.47 9.37 -0.16
CA ALA A 162 -23.97 8.38 -1.11
C ALA A 162 -22.49 8.01 -0.84
N ALA A 163 -21.71 8.87 -0.18
CA ALA A 163 -20.33 8.59 0.19
C ALA A 163 -20.19 7.82 1.52
N GLY A 164 -21.25 7.58 2.24
CA GLY A 164 -21.23 6.90 3.54
C GLY A 164 -20.62 5.49 3.50
N ALA A 165 -20.80 4.79 2.39
CA ALA A 165 -20.21 3.46 2.18
C ALA A 165 -18.69 3.52 1.98
N PHE A 166 -18.18 4.61 1.39
CA PHE A 166 -16.74 4.84 1.18
C PHE A 166 -16.04 5.24 2.48
N LEU A 167 -16.68 6.09 3.30
CA LEU A 167 -16.12 6.50 4.59
C LEU A 167 -15.89 5.33 5.56
N GLY A 168 -16.70 4.28 5.49
CA GLY A 168 -16.50 3.05 6.28
C GLY A 168 -16.47 3.19 7.80
N THR A 169 -16.81 4.37 8.37
CA THR A 169 -16.62 4.72 9.78
C THR A 169 -17.37 3.80 10.76
N GLN A 170 -18.48 3.21 10.34
CA GLN A 170 -19.32 2.33 11.16
C GLN A 170 -19.65 2.92 12.55
N GLY A 171 -19.72 4.26 12.63
CA GLY A 171 -20.02 5.01 13.87
C GLY A 171 -18.82 5.30 14.78
N ASP A 172 -17.61 4.95 14.39
CA ASP A 172 -16.39 5.30 15.14
C ASP A 172 -16.00 6.76 14.86
N VAL A 173 -16.07 7.61 15.86
CA VAL A 173 -15.70 9.03 15.74
C VAL A 173 -14.19 9.26 15.63
N TRP A 174 -13.38 8.25 15.89
CA TRP A 174 -11.92 8.28 15.85
C TRP A 174 -11.36 7.49 14.66
N ASP A 175 -12.18 7.14 13.67
CA ASP A 175 -11.81 6.29 12.53
C ASP A 175 -10.57 6.81 11.81
N THR A 176 -10.61 8.05 11.31
CA THR A 176 -9.47 8.76 10.68
C THR A 176 -8.18 8.70 11.50
N GLN A 177 -8.28 8.87 12.84
CA GLN A 177 -7.09 8.83 13.71
C GLN A 177 -6.54 7.41 13.85
N TRP A 178 -7.41 6.41 13.96
CA TRP A 178 -7.00 5.01 13.97
C TRP A 178 -6.32 4.61 12.67
N ASP A 179 -6.80 5.06 11.55
CA ASP A 179 -6.31 4.71 10.22
C ASP A 179 -4.93 5.30 9.99
N MET A 180 -4.73 6.57 10.28
CA MET A 180 -3.39 7.18 10.28
C MET A 180 -2.43 6.50 11.27
N PHE A 181 -2.90 6.16 12.47
CA PHE A 181 -2.07 5.48 13.48
C PHE A 181 -1.64 4.09 13.00
N LEU A 182 -2.55 3.30 12.42
CA LEU A 182 -2.25 1.97 11.89
C LEU A 182 -1.32 2.03 10.67
N ALA A 183 -1.48 3.04 9.80
CA ALA A 183 -0.53 3.28 8.73
C ALA A 183 0.87 3.59 9.27
N GLY A 184 0.98 4.41 10.30
CA GLY A 184 2.25 4.66 11.00
C GLY A 184 2.86 3.40 11.61
N CYS A 185 2.05 2.59 12.30
CA CYS A 185 2.48 1.29 12.85
C CYS A 185 2.95 0.34 11.76
N GLY A 186 2.22 0.24 10.63
CA GLY A 186 2.60 -0.55 9.47
C GLY A 186 3.94 -0.13 8.89
N ALA A 187 4.16 1.18 8.75
CA ALA A 187 5.42 1.73 8.24
C ALA A 187 6.61 1.40 9.14
N ILE A 188 6.45 1.51 10.45
CA ILE A 188 7.49 1.15 11.42
C ILE A 188 7.75 -0.36 11.39
N ALA A 189 6.69 -1.17 11.42
CA ALA A 189 6.79 -2.64 11.39
C ALA A 189 7.51 -3.13 10.12
N ALA A 190 7.17 -2.60 8.95
CA ALA A 190 7.84 -2.95 7.69
C ALA A 190 9.34 -2.68 7.74
N GLN A 191 9.74 -1.52 8.25
CA GLN A 191 11.14 -1.15 8.38
C GLN A 191 11.89 -2.04 9.36
N LEU A 192 11.29 -2.39 10.50
CA LEU A 192 11.91 -3.26 11.49
C LEU A 192 12.06 -4.71 11.00
N LEU A 193 11.03 -5.23 10.34
CA LEU A 193 10.95 -6.63 9.93
C LEU A 193 11.65 -6.90 8.60
N LEU A 194 11.55 -5.98 7.64
CA LEU A 194 11.92 -6.23 6.25
C LEU A 194 13.21 -5.51 5.81
N ALA A 195 13.75 -4.55 6.58
CA ALA A 195 14.90 -3.76 6.15
C ALA A 195 16.09 -4.62 5.70
N LYS A 196 16.43 -5.67 6.46
CA LYS A 196 17.57 -6.54 6.11
C LYS A 196 17.37 -7.32 4.80
N VAL A 197 16.14 -7.78 4.55
CA VAL A 197 15.79 -8.47 3.29
C VAL A 197 15.83 -7.49 2.15
N HIS A 198 15.26 -6.31 2.35
CA HIS A 198 15.25 -5.23 1.37
C HIS A 198 16.66 -4.77 1.00
N ASP A 199 17.55 -4.57 1.99
CA ASP A 199 18.95 -4.17 1.76
C ASP A 199 19.71 -5.19 0.90
N ARG A 200 19.51 -6.48 1.14
CA ARG A 200 20.11 -7.54 0.32
C ARG A 200 19.65 -7.46 -1.14
N GLN A 201 18.36 -7.22 -1.36
CA GLN A 201 17.81 -7.10 -2.72
C GLN A 201 18.28 -5.81 -3.41
N LEU A 202 18.37 -4.71 -2.67
CA LEU A 202 18.91 -3.44 -3.17
C LEU A 202 20.37 -3.56 -3.60
N LEU A 203 21.20 -4.28 -2.86
CA LEU A 203 22.61 -4.52 -3.22
C LEU A 203 22.77 -5.34 -4.51
N VAL A 204 21.81 -6.21 -4.81
CA VAL A 204 21.78 -6.95 -6.09
C VAL A 204 21.31 -6.06 -7.23
N LEU A 205 20.31 -5.19 -6.95
CA LEU A 205 19.68 -4.36 -7.96
C LEU A 205 20.55 -3.18 -8.39
N ASP A 206 21.21 -2.51 -7.44
CA ASP A 206 22.01 -1.29 -7.67
C ASP A 206 23.29 -1.29 -6.80
N PRO A 207 24.24 -2.23 -7.06
CA PRO A 207 25.41 -2.38 -6.22
C PRO A 207 26.36 -1.18 -6.27
N ALA A 208 26.38 -0.44 -7.39
CA ALA A 208 27.30 0.68 -7.59
C ALA A 208 26.95 1.86 -6.67
N ASN A 209 25.66 2.18 -6.53
CA ASN A 209 25.20 3.34 -5.75
C ASN A 209 24.95 3.01 -4.28
N LEU A 210 24.67 1.75 -3.94
CA LEU A 210 24.15 1.39 -2.63
C LEU A 210 25.14 0.65 -1.72
N ARG A 211 26.25 0.11 -2.29
CA ARG A 211 27.23 -0.64 -1.49
C ARG A 211 27.77 0.17 -0.31
N ASP A 212 28.17 1.40 -0.54
CA ASP A 212 28.75 2.27 0.48
C ASP A 212 27.72 2.83 1.46
N LYS A 213 26.46 2.95 1.01
CA LYS A 213 25.35 3.41 1.86
C LYS A 213 24.88 2.32 2.84
N LEU A 214 24.85 1.06 2.40
CA LEU A 214 24.26 -0.05 3.14
C LEU A 214 25.27 -0.83 4.01
N ARG A 215 26.59 -0.55 3.88
CA ARG A 215 27.65 -1.18 4.67
C ARG A 215 28.18 -0.32 5.83
N GLY A 216 27.83 0.95 5.88
CA GLY A 216 28.16 1.89 6.95
C GLY A 216 27.09 1.94 8.01
#